data_1239807f79314986dae4d5bad70b2721
#
_entry.id   1239807f79314986dae4d5bad70b2721
#
_cell.length_a   1.000
_cell.length_b   1.000
_cell.length_c   1.000
_cell.angle_alpha   90.00
_cell.angle_beta   90.00
_cell.angle_gamma   90.00
#
_symmetry.space_group_name_H-M   'P 1'
#
loop_
_entity.id
_entity.type
_entity.pdbx_description
1 polymer ?
#
loop_
_entity_poly.entity_id
_entity_poly.type
_entity_poly.pdbx_seq_one_letter_code
_entity_poly.pdbx_strand_id
1 'polypeptide(L)'
;MGRCKKSRGLFWVGGMLGLMLIGATACDPVPRRTLSTEEKIADLYWIYSQFGENYAPLELKQRLFGFDYEKLKSRYIEDAKATQTNDEFYQLMMRFVGEFKDAHASAALTNASLPNRAQTAFLGFTGIRHGEVLLVKKLLPTISADSPYPIRLGDQIAKIDGVGLRDAIQRDLVPLRDLGHPEANVTFHMNRLFTRVSTVNGLPNRPDAVLTVIRDDKEFDVTLPWVMKDLVQFQTEQEKATEDAKKTENFLMVTDDPSRSTLFKFNFVGFDGRIEMPFLRIQKVAQGIRKRFADGFRFIDHFASWELAVDPKAAEDSESKTPMERLKERRSVPAGAVYLDGAKTYPAYVVPRKTGAEKRLVGYILVDTFSPVAAEDEVIEEFKNTLASMQSLGVQHLVIDTLNNGGGSLILGMKMAQLLSSKKIELPKMQFRLSDSWLDQFERESLQGSSDAEREYARRLLSDLISQKQAGSRLSIPYSGEVLSPFTIQENTALEQPFEIVLLVNEMCASMCDIFAAILQDNKMAQILGTRTMGAGGNVVSHNQSPNSHLDLRQTESLVVRKQPNADLSLSYIENFGITPDLEIQTQTMGKTRYQEVISKAFERVLKK
;
A
#
# COMPACT_ATOMS: atom_id res chain seq x y z
N MET A 1 19.69 -25.64 -20.73
CA MET A 1 20.16 -25.09 -22.02
C MET A 1 19.27 -25.62 -23.15
N GLY A 2 18.20 -24.94 -23.45
CA GLY A 2 17.26 -25.27 -24.52
C GLY A 2 17.67 -24.53 -25.81
N ARG A 3 18.05 -25.24 -26.84
CA ARG A 3 18.45 -24.67 -28.14
C ARG A 3 17.22 -24.17 -28.91
N CYS A 4 17.18 -22.88 -29.20
CA CYS A 4 16.23 -22.29 -30.13
C CYS A 4 16.60 -22.72 -31.58
N LYS A 5 15.73 -23.45 -32.27
CA LYS A 5 15.92 -23.77 -33.69
C LYS A 5 15.52 -22.60 -34.57
N LYS A 6 16.48 -22.02 -35.29
CA LYS A 6 16.23 -21.06 -36.38
C LYS A 6 15.72 -21.81 -37.61
N SER A 7 14.49 -21.56 -38.06
CA SER A 7 14.02 -21.94 -39.39
C SER A 7 14.39 -20.83 -40.38
N ARG A 8 15.15 -21.18 -41.42
CA ARG A 8 15.44 -20.36 -42.60
C ARG A 8 14.28 -20.43 -43.57
N GLY A 9 13.60 -19.32 -43.80
CA GLY A 9 12.60 -19.17 -44.86
C GLY A 9 13.11 -18.20 -45.92
N LEU A 10 12.93 -18.58 -47.19
CA LEU A 10 13.41 -17.97 -48.42
C LEU A 10 12.84 -16.55 -48.64
N PHE A 11 13.70 -15.67 -49.16
CA PHE A 11 13.32 -14.35 -49.69
C PHE A 11 12.56 -14.47 -51.02
N TRP A 12 11.43 -13.72 -51.12
CA TRP A 12 10.90 -13.22 -52.39
C TRP A 12 10.65 -11.72 -52.29
N VAL A 13 11.16 -10.97 -53.28
CA VAL A 13 11.08 -9.51 -53.38
C VAL A 13 9.82 -9.15 -54.15
N GLY A 14 9.00 -8.25 -53.60
CA GLY A 14 7.87 -7.64 -54.29
C GLY A 14 7.26 -6.56 -53.41
N GLY A 15 7.37 -5.30 -53.85
CA GLY A 15 7.05 -4.09 -53.09
C GLY A 15 5.57 -3.91 -52.79
N MET A 16 5.34 -3.22 -51.71
CA MET A 16 4.33 -2.22 -51.37
C MET A 16 4.11 -2.19 -49.86
N LEU A 17 3.99 -1.00 -49.34
CA LEU A 17 3.63 -0.62 -47.97
C LEU A 17 3.01 -1.75 -47.13
N GLY A 18 3.78 -2.30 -46.22
CA GLY A 18 3.30 -3.31 -45.30
C GLY A 18 3.65 -2.88 -43.87
N LEU A 19 2.61 -2.68 -43.05
CA LEU A 19 2.71 -2.58 -41.59
C LEU A 19 3.65 -3.68 -41.07
N MET A 20 4.74 -3.28 -40.42
CA MET A 20 5.51 -4.22 -39.59
C MET A 20 4.69 -4.59 -38.35
N LEU A 21 3.91 -5.64 -38.46
CA LEU A 21 3.49 -6.45 -37.31
C LEU A 21 4.74 -7.18 -36.81
N ILE A 22 5.42 -6.60 -35.83
CA ILE A 22 6.37 -7.34 -35.00
C ILE A 22 5.53 -8.33 -34.20
N GLY A 23 5.38 -9.53 -34.73
CA GLY A 23 4.81 -10.66 -34.01
C GLY A 23 5.70 -10.92 -32.78
N ALA A 24 5.26 -10.46 -31.61
CA ALA A 24 5.75 -10.99 -30.36
C ALA A 24 5.38 -12.47 -30.37
N THR A 25 6.36 -13.34 -30.65
CA THR A 25 6.22 -14.77 -30.36
C THR A 25 6.06 -14.85 -28.85
N ALA A 26 4.82 -15.00 -28.39
CA ALA A 26 4.53 -15.44 -27.05
C ALA A 26 5.25 -16.81 -26.94
N CYS A 27 6.32 -16.87 -26.17
CA CYS A 27 6.84 -18.15 -25.74
C CYS A 27 5.73 -18.77 -24.90
N ASP A 28 5.24 -19.94 -25.28
CA ASP A 28 4.33 -20.72 -24.45
C ASP A 28 4.93 -20.82 -23.05
N PRO A 29 4.16 -20.52 -22.00
CA PRO A 29 4.66 -20.63 -20.65
C PRO A 29 5.12 -22.07 -20.43
N VAL A 30 6.41 -22.25 -20.19
CA VAL A 30 6.98 -23.58 -19.89
C VAL A 30 6.22 -24.10 -18.67
N PRO A 31 5.61 -25.30 -18.75
CA PRO A 31 4.95 -25.90 -17.61
C PRO A 31 5.96 -25.99 -16.48
N ARG A 32 5.68 -25.31 -15.35
CA ARG A 32 6.61 -25.25 -14.24
C ARG A 32 6.74 -26.63 -13.62
N ARG A 33 7.94 -27.18 -13.73
CA ARG A 33 8.30 -28.40 -13.04
C ARG A 33 8.36 -28.17 -11.53
N THR A 34 8.23 -29.22 -10.75
CA THR A 34 8.51 -29.18 -9.32
C THR A 34 9.99 -28.80 -9.12
N LEU A 35 10.23 -27.83 -8.24
CA LEU A 35 11.58 -27.42 -7.87
C LEU A 35 12.29 -28.56 -7.14
N SER A 36 13.56 -28.78 -7.47
CA SER A 36 14.39 -29.71 -6.70
C SER A 36 14.74 -29.10 -5.33
N THR A 37 15.17 -29.94 -4.40
CA THR A 37 15.61 -29.50 -3.07
C THR A 37 16.78 -28.50 -3.18
N GLU A 38 17.73 -28.73 -4.09
CA GLU A 38 18.87 -27.86 -4.34
C GLU A 38 18.44 -26.50 -4.86
N GLU A 39 17.44 -26.46 -5.75
CA GLU A 39 16.88 -25.21 -6.29
C GLU A 39 16.16 -24.40 -5.21
N LYS A 40 15.38 -25.06 -4.36
CA LYS A 40 14.72 -24.44 -3.20
C LYS A 40 15.74 -23.83 -2.24
N ILE A 41 16.80 -24.57 -1.93
CA ILE A 41 17.89 -24.11 -1.07
C ILE A 41 18.64 -22.94 -1.72
N ALA A 42 18.90 -22.99 -3.03
CA ALA A 42 19.57 -21.90 -3.76
C ALA A 42 18.75 -20.60 -3.71
N ASP A 43 17.44 -20.68 -3.88
CA ASP A 43 16.56 -19.52 -3.79
C ASP A 43 16.48 -18.96 -2.36
N LEU A 44 16.50 -19.84 -1.34
CA LEU A 44 16.54 -19.41 0.05
C LEU A 44 17.86 -18.68 0.37
N TYR A 45 19.01 -19.17 -0.10
CA TYR A 45 20.28 -18.48 0.03
C TYR A 45 20.27 -17.12 -0.68
N TRP A 46 19.63 -17.04 -1.85
CA TRP A 46 19.51 -15.80 -2.57
C TRP A 46 18.69 -14.77 -1.77
N ILE A 47 17.49 -15.10 -1.29
CA ILE A 47 16.69 -14.18 -0.46
C ILE A 47 17.44 -13.79 0.81
N TYR A 48 18.08 -14.77 1.48
CA TYR A 48 18.89 -14.50 2.67
C TYR A 48 20.00 -13.48 2.36
N SER A 49 20.75 -13.63 1.25
CA SER A 49 21.80 -12.67 0.90
C SER A 49 21.21 -11.27 0.60
N GLN A 50 20.07 -11.21 -0.10
CA GLN A 50 19.40 -9.92 -0.38
C GLN A 50 19.05 -9.18 0.92
N PHE A 51 18.48 -9.87 1.91
CA PHE A 51 18.19 -9.26 3.21
C PHE A 51 19.47 -8.87 3.97
N GLY A 52 20.50 -9.69 3.96
CA GLY A 52 21.78 -9.39 4.60
C GLY A 52 22.47 -8.14 4.03
N GLU A 53 22.40 -7.97 2.71
CA GLU A 53 23.09 -6.90 1.98
C GLU A 53 22.29 -5.60 1.94
N ASN A 54 20.98 -5.68 1.65
CA ASN A 54 20.18 -4.52 1.25
C ASN A 54 19.17 -4.06 2.31
N TYR A 55 18.75 -4.95 3.22
CA TYR A 55 17.68 -4.65 4.16
C TYR A 55 18.17 -3.72 5.29
N ALA A 56 17.71 -2.46 5.26
CA ALA A 56 18.15 -1.46 6.24
C ALA A 56 17.73 -1.75 7.68
N PRO A 57 16.50 -2.26 7.94
CA PRO A 57 16.07 -2.51 9.31
C PRO A 57 16.66 -3.75 9.96
N LEU A 58 17.53 -4.53 9.33
CA LEU A 58 17.95 -5.85 9.81
C LEU A 58 18.40 -5.84 11.28
N GLU A 59 19.34 -4.98 11.63
CA GLU A 59 19.90 -4.91 12.99
C GLU A 59 18.86 -4.36 13.99
N LEU A 60 17.96 -3.47 13.54
CA LEU A 60 16.84 -2.99 14.32
C LEU A 60 15.86 -4.13 14.63
N LYS A 61 15.48 -4.92 13.62
CA LYS A 61 14.56 -6.06 13.79
C LYS A 61 15.14 -7.16 14.70
N GLN A 62 16.43 -7.48 14.53
CA GLN A 62 17.12 -8.43 15.43
C GLN A 62 17.05 -7.96 16.90
N ARG A 63 17.27 -6.67 17.15
CA ARG A 63 17.18 -6.09 18.49
C ARG A 63 15.74 -6.06 19.02
N LEU A 64 14.77 -5.68 18.21
CA LEU A 64 13.36 -5.56 18.63
C LEU A 64 12.70 -6.92 18.88
N PHE A 65 13.01 -7.92 18.06
CA PHE A 65 12.33 -9.21 18.07
C PHE A 65 13.20 -10.37 18.54
N GLY A 66 14.47 -10.11 18.84
CA GLY A 66 15.37 -11.07 19.49
C GLY A 66 15.76 -12.27 18.62
N PHE A 67 15.64 -12.20 17.29
CA PHE A 67 16.05 -13.30 16.43
C PHE A 67 17.52 -13.22 16.01
N ASP A 68 18.13 -14.39 15.83
CA ASP A 68 19.46 -14.56 15.29
C ASP A 68 19.36 -14.87 13.79
N TYR A 69 19.91 -14.01 12.95
CA TYR A 69 19.78 -14.10 11.50
C TYR A 69 20.39 -15.37 10.91
N GLU A 70 21.53 -15.84 11.47
CA GLU A 70 22.17 -17.07 11.01
C GLU A 70 21.38 -18.32 11.44
N LYS A 71 20.80 -18.31 12.65
CA LYS A 71 19.91 -19.39 13.09
C LYS A 71 18.63 -19.42 12.29
N LEU A 72 18.10 -18.25 11.94
CA LEU A 72 16.94 -18.14 11.06
C LEU A 72 17.21 -18.83 9.72
N LYS A 73 18.33 -18.52 9.07
CA LYS A 73 18.77 -19.17 7.83
C LYS A 73 18.82 -20.69 7.97
N SER A 74 19.50 -21.18 9.00
CA SER A 74 19.70 -22.61 9.22
C SER A 74 18.37 -23.35 9.38
N ARG A 75 17.42 -22.77 10.15
CA ARG A 75 16.06 -23.33 10.31
C ARG A 75 15.34 -23.42 8.98
N TYR A 76 15.30 -22.34 8.20
CA TYR A 76 14.57 -22.32 6.93
C TYR A 76 15.18 -23.20 5.84
N ILE A 77 16.50 -23.47 5.88
CA ILE A 77 17.14 -24.47 5.04
C ILE A 77 16.59 -25.88 5.34
N GLU A 78 16.48 -26.25 6.61
CA GLU A 78 15.91 -27.55 6.98
C GLU A 78 14.42 -27.63 6.64
N ASP A 79 13.66 -26.58 6.89
CA ASP A 79 12.24 -26.51 6.50
C ASP A 79 12.07 -26.62 4.98
N ALA A 80 12.94 -26.01 4.16
CA ALA A 80 12.88 -26.09 2.71
C ALA A 80 13.09 -27.52 2.18
N LYS A 81 13.97 -28.29 2.83
CA LYS A 81 14.18 -29.73 2.51
C LYS A 81 12.93 -30.56 2.77
N ALA A 82 12.10 -30.17 3.73
CA ALA A 82 10.87 -30.88 4.08
C ALA A 82 9.69 -30.57 3.15
N THR A 83 9.72 -29.46 2.40
CA THR A 83 8.62 -29.10 1.48
C THR A 83 8.48 -30.10 0.33
N GLN A 84 7.25 -30.60 0.11
CA GLN A 84 6.94 -31.56 -0.94
C GLN A 84 6.52 -30.88 -2.25
N THR A 85 5.87 -29.74 -2.18
CA THR A 85 5.31 -29.01 -3.31
C THR A 85 5.95 -27.64 -3.48
N ASN A 86 5.79 -27.02 -4.64
CA ASN A 86 6.21 -25.64 -4.87
C ASN A 86 5.36 -24.67 -4.01
N ASP A 87 4.07 -24.95 -3.85
CA ASP A 87 3.17 -24.09 -3.06
C ASP A 87 3.60 -24.02 -1.58
N GLU A 88 3.98 -25.15 -0.99
CA GLU A 88 4.57 -25.20 0.35
C GLU A 88 5.87 -24.39 0.44
N PHE A 89 6.71 -24.48 -0.59
CA PHE A 89 7.96 -23.72 -0.65
C PHE A 89 7.68 -22.22 -0.78
N TYR A 90 6.71 -21.79 -1.61
CA TYR A 90 6.33 -20.38 -1.72
C TYR A 90 5.84 -19.82 -0.37
N GLN A 91 5.00 -20.59 0.32
CA GLN A 91 4.53 -20.20 1.66
C GLN A 91 5.69 -20.16 2.68
N LEU A 92 6.65 -21.07 2.57
CA LEU A 92 7.85 -21.04 3.41
C LEU A 92 8.66 -19.76 3.19
N MET A 93 8.85 -19.33 1.95
CA MET A 93 9.56 -18.10 1.61
C MET A 93 8.81 -16.85 2.12
N MET A 94 7.48 -16.86 2.04
CA MET A 94 6.66 -15.81 2.64
C MET A 94 6.83 -15.76 4.16
N ARG A 95 6.83 -16.91 4.84
CA ARG A 95 7.10 -17.00 6.28
C ARG A 95 8.48 -16.47 6.65
N PHE A 96 9.51 -16.81 5.86
CA PHE A 96 10.84 -16.25 6.06
C PHE A 96 10.83 -14.73 6.09
N VAL A 97 10.16 -14.11 5.10
CA VAL A 97 10.03 -12.65 5.05
C VAL A 97 9.12 -12.11 6.17
N GLY A 98 8.09 -12.85 6.55
CA GLY A 98 7.19 -12.51 7.66
C GLY A 98 7.90 -12.40 9.02
N GLU A 99 9.01 -13.10 9.24
CA GLU A 99 9.81 -13.02 10.48
C GLU A 99 10.35 -11.61 10.75
N PHE A 100 10.55 -10.81 9.71
CA PHE A 100 11.04 -9.43 9.84
C PHE A 100 9.96 -8.46 10.32
N LYS A 101 8.68 -8.84 10.30
CA LYS A 101 7.55 -8.00 10.74
C LYS A 101 7.60 -6.60 10.11
N ASP A 102 7.70 -6.57 8.80
CA ASP A 102 7.86 -5.36 8.01
C ASP A 102 6.76 -5.27 6.95
N ALA A 103 5.93 -4.22 7.03
CA ALA A 103 4.85 -4.01 6.09
C ALA A 103 5.32 -3.78 4.64
N HIS A 104 6.53 -3.28 4.45
CA HIS A 104 7.16 -3.08 3.16
C HIS A 104 7.84 -4.33 2.58
N ALA A 105 8.25 -5.30 3.43
CA ALA A 105 8.93 -6.50 2.96
C ALA A 105 7.94 -7.56 2.49
N SER A 106 8.20 -8.18 1.35
CA SER A 106 7.39 -9.29 0.83
C SER A 106 8.17 -10.16 -0.15
N ALA A 107 7.84 -11.45 -0.14
CA ALA A 107 8.17 -12.37 -1.23
C ALA A 107 6.85 -12.85 -1.85
N ALA A 108 6.70 -12.75 -3.17
CA ALA A 108 5.44 -13.08 -3.83
C ALA A 108 5.68 -13.54 -5.28
N LEU A 109 4.74 -14.31 -5.81
CA LEU A 109 4.69 -14.64 -7.24
C LEU A 109 3.97 -13.51 -7.97
N THR A 110 4.53 -13.04 -9.09
CA THR A 110 3.81 -12.16 -10.01
C THR A 110 2.85 -12.93 -10.91
N ASN A 111 1.97 -12.22 -11.62
CA ASN A 111 1.11 -12.82 -12.64
C ASN A 111 1.88 -13.62 -13.68
N ALA A 112 3.04 -13.11 -14.11
CA ALA A 112 3.91 -13.80 -15.07
C ALA A 112 4.54 -15.08 -14.51
N SER A 113 4.59 -15.18 -13.17
CA SER A 113 5.21 -16.32 -12.48
C SER A 113 4.23 -17.24 -11.77
N LEU A 114 2.92 -16.93 -11.77
CA LEU A 114 1.92 -17.84 -11.20
C LEU A 114 1.82 -19.14 -11.99
N PRO A 115 1.68 -20.27 -11.28
CA PRO A 115 1.33 -21.53 -11.95
C PRO A 115 -0.01 -21.39 -12.67
N ASN A 116 -0.13 -21.90 -13.89
CA ASN A 116 -1.40 -21.93 -14.66
C ASN A 116 -2.55 -22.66 -13.92
N ARG A 117 -2.30 -23.27 -12.76
CA ARG A 117 -3.26 -24.07 -11.97
C ARG A 117 -3.29 -23.68 -10.50
N ALA A 118 -2.93 -22.42 -10.14
CA ALA A 118 -3.16 -21.98 -8.78
C ALA A 118 -4.66 -22.08 -8.46
N GLN A 119 -4.97 -22.73 -7.34
CA GLN A 119 -6.35 -22.93 -6.90
C GLN A 119 -6.74 -21.87 -5.88
N THR A 120 -7.98 -21.45 -5.94
CA THR A 120 -8.59 -20.62 -4.91
C THR A 120 -9.78 -21.34 -4.27
N ALA A 121 -9.94 -21.16 -2.97
CA ALA A 121 -11.09 -21.59 -2.20
C ALA A 121 -11.74 -20.38 -1.55
N PHE A 122 -13.05 -20.21 -1.66
CA PHE A 122 -13.75 -19.05 -1.09
C PHE A 122 -15.12 -19.43 -0.55
N LEU A 123 -15.62 -18.64 0.42
CA LEU A 123 -16.91 -18.88 1.08
C LEU A 123 -18.05 -18.01 0.52
N GLY A 124 -17.81 -17.19 -0.50
CA GLY A 124 -18.87 -16.51 -1.26
C GLY A 124 -19.26 -15.12 -0.79
N PHE A 125 -18.51 -14.50 0.09
CA PHE A 125 -18.74 -13.12 0.53
C PHE A 125 -17.43 -12.38 0.81
N THR A 126 -17.54 -11.06 0.88
CA THR A 126 -16.48 -10.18 1.40
C THR A 126 -17.10 -9.09 2.28
N GLY A 127 -16.28 -8.46 3.11
CA GLY A 127 -16.77 -7.45 4.04
C GLY A 127 -15.68 -6.50 4.51
N ILE A 128 -16.04 -5.66 5.45
CA ILE A 128 -15.14 -4.73 6.13
C ILE A 128 -14.98 -5.12 7.58
N ARG A 129 -13.83 -4.83 8.16
CA ARG A 129 -13.61 -5.00 9.59
C ARG A 129 -14.55 -4.10 10.39
N HIS A 130 -15.21 -4.67 11.40
CA HIS A 130 -16.03 -3.96 12.37
C HIS A 130 -15.65 -4.42 13.78
N GLY A 131 -14.66 -3.77 14.39
CA GLY A 131 -14.05 -4.25 15.64
C GLY A 131 -13.39 -5.60 15.47
N GLU A 132 -13.92 -6.62 16.15
CA GLU A 132 -13.41 -8.00 16.10
C GLU A 132 -14.16 -8.89 15.10
N VAL A 133 -15.16 -8.35 14.38
CA VAL A 133 -15.97 -9.09 13.43
C VAL A 133 -15.79 -8.57 12.00
N LEU A 134 -16.18 -9.39 11.01
CA LEU A 134 -16.31 -8.94 9.62
C LEU A 134 -17.76 -8.60 9.34
N LEU A 135 -18.06 -7.37 8.95
CA LEU A 135 -19.37 -6.93 8.48
C LEU A 135 -19.48 -7.22 6.97
N VAL A 136 -20.38 -8.15 6.59
CA VAL A 136 -20.58 -8.55 5.19
C VAL A 136 -21.11 -7.39 4.36
N LYS A 137 -20.39 -7.04 3.30
CA LYS A 137 -20.71 -5.92 2.39
C LYS A 137 -21.00 -6.35 0.97
N LYS A 138 -20.49 -7.50 0.55
CA LYS A 138 -20.67 -8.01 -0.82
C LYS A 138 -20.84 -9.52 -0.79
N LEU A 139 -21.79 -10.02 -1.59
CA LEU A 139 -21.88 -11.43 -1.94
C LEU A 139 -21.23 -11.64 -3.30
N LEU A 140 -20.45 -12.70 -3.43
CA LEU A 140 -19.71 -12.98 -4.66
C LEU A 140 -20.65 -13.68 -5.67
N PRO A 141 -20.60 -13.29 -6.96
CA PRO A 141 -21.59 -13.71 -7.97
C PRO A 141 -21.52 -15.18 -8.38
N THR A 142 -20.51 -15.90 -7.92
CA THR A 142 -20.31 -17.32 -8.25
C THR A 142 -21.11 -18.30 -7.39
N ILE A 143 -22.00 -17.76 -6.52
CA ILE A 143 -22.93 -18.57 -5.72
C ILE A 143 -24.18 -18.78 -6.54
N SER A 144 -24.59 -20.04 -6.73
CA SER A 144 -25.76 -20.40 -7.52
C SER A 144 -27.01 -19.65 -7.01
N ALA A 145 -27.74 -19.02 -7.93
CA ALA A 145 -29.02 -18.39 -7.64
C ALA A 145 -30.09 -19.38 -7.17
N ASP A 146 -29.88 -20.67 -7.37
CA ASP A 146 -30.86 -21.73 -7.15
C ASP A 146 -30.87 -22.30 -5.72
N SER A 147 -29.92 -21.90 -4.88
CA SER A 147 -29.91 -22.29 -3.45
C SER A 147 -29.93 -21.05 -2.57
N PRO A 148 -30.79 -21.00 -1.53
CA PRO A 148 -30.83 -19.87 -0.61
C PRO A 148 -29.52 -19.81 0.17
N TYR A 149 -28.65 -18.88 -0.27
CA TYR A 149 -27.38 -18.65 0.40
C TYR A 149 -27.63 -18.06 1.80
N PRO A 150 -27.09 -18.69 2.87
CA PRO A 150 -27.52 -18.37 4.24
C PRO A 150 -26.93 -17.05 4.77
N ILE A 151 -25.85 -16.52 4.16
CA ILE A 151 -25.25 -15.24 4.55
C ILE A 151 -25.95 -14.10 3.80
N ARG A 152 -26.12 -12.96 4.46
CA ARG A 152 -26.78 -11.76 3.94
C ARG A 152 -25.89 -10.54 4.07
N LEU A 153 -26.16 -9.52 3.26
CA LEU A 153 -25.56 -8.21 3.45
C LEU A 153 -25.92 -7.66 4.84
N GLY A 154 -24.95 -7.17 5.58
CA GLY A 154 -25.11 -6.66 6.92
C GLY A 154 -24.89 -7.69 8.03
N ASP A 155 -24.79 -8.98 7.72
CA ASP A 155 -24.39 -9.99 8.71
C ASP A 155 -22.99 -9.66 9.27
N GLN A 156 -22.78 -9.99 10.54
CA GLN A 156 -21.48 -9.90 11.17
C GLN A 156 -20.94 -11.33 11.39
N ILE A 157 -19.76 -11.60 10.87
CA ILE A 157 -19.08 -12.88 11.07
C ILE A 157 -18.14 -12.72 12.27
N ALA A 158 -18.39 -13.47 13.34
CA ALA A 158 -17.64 -13.37 14.58
C ALA A 158 -16.55 -14.45 14.74
N LYS A 159 -16.82 -15.66 14.24
CA LYS A 159 -15.87 -16.79 14.36
C LYS A 159 -15.85 -17.61 13.07
N ILE A 160 -14.75 -18.31 12.87
CA ILE A 160 -14.59 -19.37 11.88
C ILE A 160 -14.09 -20.64 12.59
N ASP A 161 -14.80 -21.77 12.38
CA ASP A 161 -14.50 -23.06 13.02
C ASP A 161 -14.36 -22.97 14.55
N GLY A 162 -15.23 -22.15 15.18
CA GLY A 162 -15.25 -21.91 16.62
C GLY A 162 -14.18 -20.95 17.15
N VAL A 163 -13.29 -20.44 16.28
CA VAL A 163 -12.18 -19.53 16.66
C VAL A 163 -12.54 -18.10 16.28
N GLY A 164 -12.32 -17.13 17.17
CA GLY A 164 -12.49 -15.72 16.90
C GLY A 164 -11.60 -15.27 15.73
N LEU A 165 -12.06 -14.29 14.92
CA LEU A 165 -11.38 -13.93 13.69
C LEU A 165 -9.95 -13.41 13.93
N ARG A 166 -9.73 -12.63 14.99
CA ARG A 166 -8.38 -12.15 15.37
C ARG A 166 -7.42 -13.31 15.63
N ASP A 167 -7.86 -14.30 16.42
CA ASP A 167 -7.03 -15.45 16.79
C ASP A 167 -6.74 -16.35 15.57
N ALA A 168 -7.74 -16.54 14.70
CA ALA A 168 -7.57 -17.26 13.45
C ALA A 168 -6.56 -16.54 12.52
N ILE A 169 -6.65 -15.21 12.39
CA ILE A 169 -5.69 -14.39 11.63
C ILE A 169 -4.28 -14.53 12.22
N GLN A 170 -4.14 -14.37 13.53
CA GLN A 170 -2.85 -14.44 14.21
C GLN A 170 -2.19 -15.81 14.03
N ARG A 171 -2.96 -16.89 14.09
CA ARG A 171 -2.46 -18.26 13.94
C ARG A 171 -2.10 -18.62 12.50
N ASP A 172 -2.95 -18.28 11.53
CA ASP A 172 -2.91 -18.86 10.18
C ASP A 172 -2.30 -17.92 9.14
N LEU A 173 -2.44 -16.60 9.29
CA LEU A 173 -2.13 -15.62 8.26
C LEU A 173 -0.96 -14.70 8.59
N VAL A 174 -0.89 -14.24 9.83
CA VAL A 174 0.21 -13.35 10.27
C VAL A 174 1.59 -14.00 10.05
N PRO A 175 1.83 -15.30 10.30
CA PRO A 175 3.12 -15.91 10.01
C PRO A 175 3.54 -15.85 8.54
N LEU A 176 2.58 -15.76 7.60
CA LEU A 176 2.85 -15.64 6.16
C LEU A 176 3.13 -14.19 5.75
N ARG A 177 2.56 -13.23 6.46
CA ARG A 177 2.72 -11.81 6.21
C ARG A 177 2.43 -11.02 7.49
N ASP A 178 3.46 -10.76 8.29
CA ASP A 178 3.36 -9.90 9.47
C ASP A 178 3.75 -8.47 9.10
N LEU A 179 2.82 -7.53 9.29
CA LEU A 179 3.03 -6.10 9.01
C LEU A 179 3.73 -5.37 10.16
N GLY A 180 4.05 -6.07 11.26
CA GLY A 180 4.66 -5.46 12.45
C GLY A 180 3.70 -4.60 13.28
N HIS A 181 2.41 -4.57 12.94
CA HIS A 181 1.37 -3.82 13.64
C HIS A 181 0.13 -4.71 13.89
N PRO A 182 -0.23 -5.01 15.15
CA PRO A 182 -1.30 -5.97 15.45
C PRO A 182 -2.65 -5.61 14.80
N GLU A 183 -3.07 -4.34 14.89
CA GLU A 183 -4.36 -3.91 14.34
C GLU A 183 -4.34 -3.89 12.80
N ALA A 184 -3.21 -3.47 12.19
CA ALA A 184 -3.04 -3.54 10.75
C ALA A 184 -3.08 -4.99 10.24
N ASN A 185 -2.46 -5.93 10.96
CA ASN A 185 -2.56 -7.36 10.65
C ASN A 185 -4.01 -7.84 10.62
N VAL A 186 -4.80 -7.49 11.63
CA VAL A 186 -6.22 -7.89 11.67
C VAL A 186 -6.98 -7.30 10.48
N THR A 187 -6.84 -5.99 10.25
CA THR A 187 -7.52 -5.32 9.14
C THR A 187 -7.10 -5.88 7.79
N PHE A 188 -5.80 -6.07 7.57
CA PHE A 188 -5.24 -6.57 6.32
C PHE A 188 -5.62 -8.02 6.01
N HIS A 189 -5.73 -8.87 7.01
CA HIS A 189 -5.99 -10.29 6.82
C HIS A 189 -7.46 -10.69 6.95
N MET A 190 -8.35 -9.79 7.36
CA MET A 190 -9.73 -10.11 7.72
C MET A 190 -10.46 -10.93 6.64
N ASN A 191 -10.48 -10.47 5.40
CA ASN A 191 -11.14 -11.18 4.30
C ASN A 191 -10.37 -12.44 3.85
N ARG A 192 -9.05 -12.48 4.06
CA ARG A 192 -8.20 -13.63 3.69
C ARG A 192 -8.48 -14.90 4.48
N LEU A 193 -9.20 -14.80 5.59
CA LEU A 193 -9.74 -15.98 6.28
C LEU A 193 -10.77 -16.72 5.43
N PHE A 194 -11.55 -15.99 4.63
CA PHE A 194 -12.69 -16.48 3.87
C PHE A 194 -12.36 -16.73 2.39
N THR A 195 -11.12 -16.44 2.01
CA THR A 195 -10.58 -16.73 0.70
C THR A 195 -9.14 -17.21 0.81
N ARG A 196 -8.90 -18.37 0.27
CA ARG A 196 -7.63 -19.07 0.33
C ARG A 196 -7.09 -19.29 -1.09
N VAL A 197 -5.79 -19.17 -1.24
CA VAL A 197 -5.08 -19.43 -2.49
C VAL A 197 -3.91 -20.34 -2.23
N SER A 198 -3.80 -21.39 -3.01
CA SER A 198 -2.83 -22.46 -2.80
C SER A 198 -1.40 -21.94 -2.64
N THR A 199 -1.00 -21.00 -3.48
CA THR A 199 0.37 -20.42 -3.51
C THR A 199 0.62 -19.34 -2.46
N VAL A 200 -0.42 -18.85 -1.75
CA VAL A 200 -0.32 -17.69 -0.85
C VAL A 200 -0.57 -18.08 0.61
N ASN A 201 -1.80 -18.49 0.92
CA ASN A 201 -2.23 -18.76 2.30
C ASN A 201 -2.77 -20.18 2.49
N GLY A 202 -2.51 -21.05 1.53
CA GLY A 202 -2.89 -22.46 1.54
C GLY A 202 -4.38 -22.70 1.39
N LEU A 203 -4.72 -23.84 0.86
CA LEU A 203 -6.12 -24.27 0.75
C LEU A 203 -6.65 -24.74 2.12
N PRO A 204 -7.96 -24.70 2.36
CA PRO A 204 -8.55 -25.21 3.59
C PRO A 204 -8.35 -26.75 3.70
N ASN A 205 -8.15 -27.22 4.92
CA ASN A 205 -7.97 -28.64 5.21
C ASN A 205 -9.29 -29.42 5.31
N ARG A 206 -10.44 -28.72 5.30
CA ARG A 206 -11.79 -29.28 5.38
C ARG A 206 -12.62 -28.83 4.21
N PRO A 207 -13.60 -29.62 3.76
CA PRO A 207 -14.48 -29.25 2.67
C PRO A 207 -15.43 -28.09 3.05
N ASP A 208 -15.71 -27.91 4.32
CA ASP A 208 -16.64 -26.92 4.85
C ASP A 208 -16.00 -26.07 5.94
N ALA A 209 -16.53 -24.88 6.16
CA ALA A 209 -16.24 -23.99 7.29
C ALA A 209 -17.52 -23.75 8.10
N VAL A 210 -17.39 -23.72 9.43
CA VAL A 210 -18.46 -23.31 10.33
C VAL A 210 -18.25 -21.85 10.72
N LEU A 211 -19.20 -20.99 10.37
CA LEU A 211 -19.17 -19.55 10.68
C LEU A 211 -20.16 -19.24 11.80
N THR A 212 -19.71 -18.56 12.84
CA THR A 212 -20.61 -17.95 13.82
C THR A 212 -21.02 -16.57 13.31
N VAL A 213 -22.32 -16.42 13.04
CA VAL A 213 -22.94 -15.25 12.43
C VAL A 213 -23.79 -14.51 13.46
N ILE A 214 -23.68 -13.18 13.49
CA ILE A 214 -24.56 -12.30 14.27
C ILE A 214 -25.47 -11.56 13.29
N ARG A 215 -26.78 -11.74 13.43
CA ARG A 215 -27.84 -11.08 12.67
C ARG A 215 -28.97 -10.68 13.59
N ASP A 216 -29.42 -9.44 13.56
CA ASP A 216 -30.46 -8.88 14.41
C ASP A 216 -30.21 -9.22 15.91
N ASP A 217 -28.96 -9.01 16.37
CA ASP A 217 -28.46 -9.29 17.72
C ASP A 217 -28.54 -10.77 18.16
N LYS A 218 -28.77 -11.70 17.24
CA LYS A 218 -28.78 -13.13 17.49
C LYS A 218 -27.56 -13.80 16.89
N GLU A 219 -26.90 -14.62 17.70
CA GLU A 219 -25.76 -15.44 17.30
C GLU A 219 -26.25 -16.84 16.90
N PHE A 220 -25.78 -17.35 15.76
CA PHE A 220 -26.04 -18.70 15.26
C PHE A 220 -24.94 -19.19 14.35
N ASP A 221 -24.78 -20.49 14.23
CA ASP A 221 -23.79 -21.09 13.36
C ASP A 221 -24.35 -21.41 11.97
N VAL A 222 -23.51 -21.20 10.95
CA VAL A 222 -23.79 -21.52 9.56
C VAL A 222 -22.62 -22.35 9.01
N THR A 223 -22.92 -23.51 8.47
CA THR A 223 -21.92 -24.32 7.75
C THR A 223 -21.94 -23.99 6.25
N LEU A 224 -20.81 -23.62 5.69
CA LEU A 224 -20.65 -23.32 4.28
C LEU A 224 -19.59 -24.20 3.64
N PRO A 225 -19.85 -24.79 2.47
CA PRO A 225 -18.84 -25.47 1.69
C PRO A 225 -17.84 -24.48 1.12
N TRP A 226 -16.58 -24.85 1.09
CA TRP A 226 -15.57 -24.11 0.34
C TRP A 226 -15.78 -24.33 -1.16
N VAL A 227 -15.98 -23.25 -1.90
CA VAL A 227 -16.06 -23.29 -3.36
C VAL A 227 -14.65 -23.24 -3.92
N MET A 228 -14.24 -24.30 -4.64
CA MET A 228 -12.94 -24.43 -5.24
C MET A 228 -12.99 -24.01 -6.70
N LYS A 229 -12.06 -23.16 -7.15
CA LYS A 229 -11.90 -22.74 -8.55
C LYS A 229 -10.45 -22.60 -8.92
N ASP A 230 -10.17 -22.71 -10.22
CA ASP A 230 -8.92 -22.19 -10.77
C ASP A 230 -8.84 -20.67 -10.54
N LEU A 231 -7.68 -20.18 -10.11
CA LEU A 231 -7.52 -18.77 -9.73
C LEU A 231 -7.80 -17.82 -10.91
N VAL A 232 -7.34 -18.16 -12.11
CA VAL A 232 -7.57 -17.35 -13.32
C VAL A 232 -9.04 -17.31 -13.67
N GLN A 233 -9.71 -18.47 -13.62
CA GLN A 233 -11.16 -18.54 -13.83
C GLN A 233 -11.92 -17.71 -12.82
N PHE A 234 -11.56 -17.82 -11.54
CA PHE A 234 -12.19 -17.03 -10.47
C PHE A 234 -12.07 -15.53 -10.70
N GLN A 235 -10.86 -15.06 -11.07
CA GLN A 235 -10.62 -13.65 -11.37
C GLN A 235 -11.45 -13.17 -12.56
N THR A 236 -11.45 -13.92 -13.66
CA THR A 236 -12.21 -13.58 -14.86
C THR A 236 -13.71 -13.49 -14.58
N GLU A 237 -14.26 -14.38 -13.76
CA GLU A 237 -15.67 -14.36 -13.37
C GLU A 237 -16.00 -13.15 -12.49
N GLN A 238 -15.10 -12.74 -11.58
CA GLN A 238 -15.29 -11.56 -10.75
C GLN A 238 -15.26 -10.27 -11.59
N GLU A 239 -14.34 -10.17 -12.56
CA GLU A 239 -14.26 -9.05 -13.50
C GLU A 239 -15.55 -8.94 -14.34
N LYS A 240 -15.99 -10.05 -14.94
CA LYS A 240 -17.21 -10.08 -15.73
C LYS A 240 -18.46 -9.70 -14.92
N ALA A 241 -18.60 -10.22 -13.71
CA ALA A 241 -19.73 -9.88 -12.85
C ALA A 241 -19.74 -8.39 -12.46
N THR A 242 -18.56 -7.80 -12.29
CA THR A 242 -18.42 -6.37 -12.02
C THR A 242 -18.82 -5.53 -13.25
N GLU A 243 -18.46 -5.97 -14.47
CA GLU A 243 -18.91 -5.31 -15.72
C GLU A 243 -20.44 -5.43 -15.93
N ASP A 244 -21.01 -6.59 -15.66
CA ASP A 244 -22.46 -6.82 -15.82
C ASP A 244 -23.27 -6.02 -14.79
N ALA A 245 -22.79 -5.92 -13.53
CA ALA A 245 -23.40 -5.07 -12.51
C ALA A 245 -23.42 -3.59 -12.93
N LYS A 246 -22.33 -3.08 -13.52
CA LYS A 246 -22.26 -1.70 -14.05
C LYS A 246 -23.26 -1.45 -15.19
N LYS A 247 -23.49 -2.44 -16.08
CA LYS A 247 -24.50 -2.33 -17.13
C LYS A 247 -25.91 -2.24 -16.58
N THR A 248 -26.16 -2.89 -15.44
CA THR A 248 -27.47 -2.90 -14.75
C THR A 248 -27.66 -1.64 -13.90
N GLU A 249 -26.61 -1.10 -13.29
CA GLU A 249 -26.66 0.16 -12.51
C GLU A 249 -26.95 1.38 -13.37
N ASN A 250 -26.55 1.40 -14.63
CA ASN A 250 -26.95 2.45 -15.58
C ASN A 250 -28.47 2.49 -15.85
N PHE A 251 -29.23 1.49 -15.37
CA PHE A 251 -30.68 1.43 -15.47
C PHE A 251 -31.41 1.72 -14.14
N LEU A 252 -30.73 1.66 -13.00
CA LEU A 252 -31.31 1.91 -11.68
C LEU A 252 -30.39 2.83 -10.86
N MET A 253 -30.66 4.13 -10.91
CA MET A 253 -30.11 5.08 -9.95
C MET A 253 -30.53 4.70 -8.53
N VAL A 254 -29.53 4.78 -7.63
CA VAL A 254 -29.65 4.71 -6.17
C VAL A 254 -29.53 3.33 -5.54
N THR A 255 -28.32 2.97 -5.16
CA THR A 255 -28.08 2.34 -3.86
C THR A 255 -26.77 2.87 -3.28
N ASP A 256 -26.84 3.44 -2.08
CA ASP A 256 -25.71 3.84 -1.24
C ASP A 256 -24.90 2.58 -0.84
N ASP A 257 -23.92 2.18 -1.65
CA ASP A 257 -23.00 1.10 -1.31
C ASP A 257 -21.65 1.65 -0.79
N PRO A 258 -21.42 1.69 0.53
CA PRO A 258 -20.15 2.11 1.10
C PRO A 258 -19.01 1.09 0.90
N SER A 259 -19.27 -0.09 0.30
CA SER A 259 -18.26 -1.11 0.04
C SER A 259 -17.26 -0.73 -1.05
N ARG A 260 -17.52 0.36 -1.79
CA ARG A 260 -16.55 0.99 -2.71
C ARG A 260 -15.55 1.92 -2.03
N SER A 261 -15.54 1.96 -0.69
CA SER A 261 -14.45 2.62 -0.01
C SER A 261 -13.18 1.83 -0.27
N THR A 262 -12.23 2.47 -0.88
CA THR A 262 -10.86 2.04 -1.17
C THR A 262 -10.11 1.73 0.12
N LEU A 263 -10.51 0.67 0.83
CA LEU A 263 -9.67 0.02 1.81
C LEU A 263 -8.57 -0.68 1.00
N PHE A 264 -7.40 -0.11 1.02
CA PHE A 264 -6.17 -0.71 0.53
C PHE A 264 -5.96 -0.82 -0.98
N LYS A 265 -5.95 0.29 -1.67
CA LYS A 265 -4.85 0.47 -2.56
C LYS A 265 -3.60 0.71 -1.71
N PHE A 266 -2.92 -0.35 -1.27
CA PHE A 266 -1.49 -0.30 -1.25
C PHE A 266 -1.09 -0.19 -2.72
N ASN A 267 -1.37 0.96 -3.32
CA ASN A 267 -0.68 1.39 -4.50
C ASN A 267 0.74 1.67 -4.02
N PHE A 268 1.49 0.62 -3.75
CA PHE A 268 2.92 0.63 -3.92
C PHE A 268 3.18 0.75 -5.42
N VAL A 269 2.46 1.71 -6.07
CA VAL A 269 2.72 2.06 -7.43
C VAL A 269 4.05 2.76 -7.44
N GLY A 270 5.01 2.06 -8.02
CA GLY A 270 6.00 2.71 -8.79
C GLY A 270 7.07 3.46 -8.04
N PHE A 271 7.56 2.90 -6.93
CA PHE A 271 8.99 2.93 -6.83
C PHE A 271 9.48 1.67 -7.55
N ASP A 272 9.79 1.80 -8.82
CA ASP A 272 10.71 0.97 -9.53
C ASP A 272 12.08 1.11 -8.82
N GLY A 273 12.19 0.55 -7.61
CA GLY A 273 13.40 0.44 -6.80
C GLY A 273 14.36 1.63 -6.77
N ARG A 274 14.01 2.69 -7.38
CA ARG A 274 14.83 3.88 -7.56
C ARG A 274 14.04 5.03 -6.99
N ILE A 275 14.60 5.73 -6.02
CA ILE A 275 14.14 7.07 -5.69
C ILE A 275 14.09 7.80 -7.02
N GLU A 276 12.89 8.20 -7.49
CA GLU A 276 12.81 9.24 -8.50
C GLU A 276 13.34 10.51 -7.83
N MET A 277 14.65 10.64 -7.79
CA MET A 277 15.28 11.92 -7.51
C MET A 277 14.73 12.89 -8.54
N PRO A 278 14.40 14.14 -8.18
CA PRO A 278 13.77 15.11 -9.07
C PRO A 278 14.55 15.45 -10.34
N PHE A 279 15.65 14.78 -10.56
CA PHE A 279 16.63 15.01 -11.60
C PHE A 279 16.34 14.30 -12.93
N LEU A 280 15.42 13.35 -12.98
CA LEU A 280 15.15 12.59 -14.20
C LEU A 280 13.82 12.97 -14.85
N ARG A 281 13.83 14.02 -15.69
CA ARG A 281 12.82 14.23 -16.72
C ARG A 281 12.98 13.18 -17.83
N ILE A 282 12.65 11.92 -17.55
CA ILE A 282 12.41 10.92 -18.59
C ILE A 282 10.91 10.62 -18.62
N GLN A 283 10.10 11.65 -18.79
CA GLN A 283 8.63 11.53 -18.82
C GLN A 283 8.07 10.70 -20.00
N LYS A 284 8.78 10.57 -21.12
CA LYS A 284 8.24 9.87 -22.31
C LYS A 284 8.62 8.39 -22.42
N VAL A 285 9.76 7.98 -21.88
CA VAL A 285 10.17 6.57 -21.84
C VAL A 285 9.53 5.85 -20.65
N ALA A 286 9.35 6.56 -19.53
CA ALA A 286 8.70 6.03 -18.32
C ALA A 286 7.24 5.65 -18.51
N GLN A 287 6.46 6.34 -19.37
CA GLN A 287 5.05 5.98 -19.62
C GLN A 287 4.88 4.62 -20.27
N GLY A 288 5.76 4.23 -21.19
CA GLY A 288 5.73 2.91 -21.82
C GLY A 288 6.21 1.77 -20.89
N ILE A 289 7.16 2.08 -20.03
CA ILE A 289 7.69 1.15 -19.02
C ILE A 289 6.71 1.05 -17.84
N ARG A 290 6.13 2.17 -17.38
CA ARG A 290 5.06 2.20 -16.36
C ARG A 290 3.87 1.31 -16.69
N LYS A 291 3.46 1.27 -17.96
CA LYS A 291 2.34 0.41 -18.39
C LYS A 291 2.67 -1.09 -18.29
N ARG A 292 3.88 -1.51 -18.64
CA ARG A 292 4.32 -2.92 -18.54
C ARG A 292 4.59 -3.37 -17.10
N PHE A 293 5.12 -2.48 -16.25
CA PHE A 293 5.34 -2.79 -14.83
C PHE A 293 4.05 -2.70 -14.01
N ALA A 294 3.15 -1.75 -14.29
CA ALA A 294 1.84 -1.67 -13.66
C ALA A 294 1.01 -2.94 -13.91
N ASP A 295 1.10 -3.53 -15.10
CA ASP A 295 0.38 -4.77 -15.42
C ASP A 295 0.94 -5.99 -14.67
N GLY A 296 2.25 -6.04 -14.37
CA GLY A 296 2.87 -7.11 -13.55
C GLY A 296 2.62 -6.98 -12.05
N PHE A 297 2.53 -5.76 -11.52
CA PHE A 297 2.29 -5.50 -10.09
C PHE A 297 0.82 -5.56 -9.70
N ARG A 298 -0.10 -5.35 -10.64
CA ARG A 298 -1.56 -5.40 -10.41
C ARG A 298 -2.04 -6.70 -9.77
N PHE A 299 -1.29 -7.77 -9.83
CA PHE A 299 -1.72 -9.05 -9.27
C PHE A 299 -1.49 -9.19 -7.77
N ILE A 300 -0.41 -8.66 -7.21
CA ILE A 300 -0.18 -8.66 -5.75
C ILE A 300 -1.09 -7.62 -5.11
N ASP A 301 -1.25 -6.46 -5.75
CA ASP A 301 -2.26 -5.47 -5.39
C ASP A 301 -3.67 -6.03 -5.65
N HIS A 302 -3.90 -6.84 -6.66
CA HIS A 302 -5.17 -7.57 -6.87
C HIS A 302 -5.44 -8.59 -5.78
N PHE A 303 -4.44 -9.23 -5.21
CA PHE A 303 -4.61 -10.11 -4.05
C PHE A 303 -4.83 -9.36 -2.74
N ALA A 304 -4.29 -8.16 -2.62
CA ALA A 304 -4.66 -7.22 -1.57
C ALA A 304 -5.96 -6.49 -1.93
N SER A 305 -6.24 -6.27 -3.20
CA SER A 305 -7.31 -5.44 -3.75
C SER A 305 -8.44 -6.20 -4.44
N TRP A 306 -8.38 -7.55 -4.60
CA TRP A 306 -9.59 -8.26 -5.00
C TRP A 306 -10.66 -8.21 -3.90
N GLU A 307 -10.27 -7.95 -2.66
CA GLU A 307 -11.19 -7.52 -1.60
C GLU A 307 -11.94 -6.24 -1.96
N LEU A 308 -11.38 -5.50 -2.89
CA LEU A 308 -11.87 -4.21 -3.36
C LEU A 308 -11.73 -4.16 -4.88
N ALA A 309 -12.20 -5.21 -5.59
CA ALA A 309 -12.16 -5.25 -7.04
C ALA A 309 -12.26 -3.84 -7.66
N VAL A 310 -11.17 -3.09 -7.61
CA VAL A 310 -11.00 -1.92 -8.44
C VAL A 310 -10.53 -2.48 -9.77
N ASP A 311 -11.53 -2.79 -10.60
CA ASP A 311 -11.42 -2.90 -12.03
C ASP A 311 -10.41 -1.87 -12.57
N PRO A 312 -9.44 -2.26 -13.42
CA PRO A 312 -8.62 -1.31 -14.15
C PRO A 312 -9.45 -0.25 -14.88
N LYS A 313 -10.66 -0.61 -15.34
CA LYS A 313 -11.67 0.34 -15.84
C LYS A 313 -12.28 1.20 -14.73
N ALA A 314 -12.27 0.79 -13.46
CA ALA A 314 -12.69 1.68 -12.38
C ALA A 314 -11.67 2.80 -12.12
N ALA A 315 -10.42 2.66 -12.55
CA ALA A 315 -9.50 3.79 -12.65
C ALA A 315 -9.92 4.73 -13.80
N GLU A 316 -10.31 4.21 -14.96
CA GLU A 316 -10.90 4.97 -16.06
C GLU A 316 -12.29 5.53 -15.68
N ASP A 317 -13.14 4.77 -14.98
CA ASP A 317 -14.43 5.25 -14.45
C ASP A 317 -14.26 6.24 -13.28
N SER A 318 -13.16 6.21 -12.54
CA SER A 318 -12.85 7.24 -11.53
C SER A 318 -12.51 8.58 -12.20
N GLU A 319 -12.04 8.56 -13.46
CA GLU A 319 -11.87 9.78 -14.27
C GLU A 319 -13.23 10.36 -14.73
N SER A 320 -14.28 9.55 -14.84
CA SER A 320 -15.62 10.02 -15.20
C SER A 320 -16.39 10.62 -14.02
N LYS A 321 -16.03 10.27 -12.75
CA LYS A 321 -16.69 10.78 -11.56
C LYS A 321 -16.12 12.09 -11.11
N THR A 322 -17.02 13.01 -10.75
CA THR A 322 -16.60 14.28 -10.12
C THR A 322 -15.88 14.03 -8.80
N PRO A 323 -14.96 14.91 -8.35
CA PRO A 323 -14.31 14.81 -7.04
C PRO A 323 -15.32 14.67 -5.90
N MET A 324 -16.47 15.31 -6.02
CA MET A 324 -17.57 15.25 -5.06
C MET A 324 -18.19 13.84 -4.98
N GLU A 325 -18.44 13.19 -6.12
CA GLU A 325 -18.97 11.83 -6.15
C GLU A 325 -18.00 10.85 -5.52
N ARG A 326 -16.72 10.96 -5.84
CA ARG A 326 -15.65 10.16 -5.20
C ARG A 326 -15.60 10.35 -3.70
N LEU A 327 -15.75 11.59 -3.23
CA LEU A 327 -15.76 11.88 -1.79
C LEU A 327 -16.98 11.29 -1.10
N LYS A 328 -18.20 11.44 -1.70
CA LYS A 328 -19.45 10.88 -1.14
C LYS A 328 -19.44 9.36 -1.08
N GLU A 329 -18.77 8.70 -2.00
CA GLU A 329 -18.59 7.24 -1.99
C GLU A 329 -17.69 6.77 -0.85
N ARG A 330 -16.66 7.54 -0.54
CA ARG A 330 -15.61 7.17 0.43
C ARG A 330 -15.88 7.68 1.83
N ARG A 331 -16.62 8.77 1.97
CA ARG A 331 -16.82 9.49 3.24
C ARG A 331 -18.24 9.99 3.36
N SER A 332 -18.68 10.13 4.62
CA SER A 332 -19.88 10.88 4.92
C SER A 332 -19.62 12.37 4.86
N VAL A 333 -20.34 13.04 3.99
CA VAL A 333 -20.24 14.49 3.83
C VAL A 333 -21.33 15.18 4.65
N PRO A 334 -21.02 16.15 5.54
CA PRO A 334 -22.00 16.82 6.34
C PRO A 334 -22.93 17.72 5.51
N ALA A 335 -24.17 17.89 5.98
CA ALA A 335 -25.10 18.82 5.39
C ALA A 335 -24.56 20.25 5.40
N GLY A 336 -24.77 21.00 4.33
CA GLY A 336 -24.28 22.37 4.17
C GLY A 336 -22.82 22.48 3.75
N ALA A 337 -22.17 21.37 3.39
CA ALA A 337 -20.83 21.41 2.81
C ALA A 337 -20.85 22.03 1.40
N VAL A 338 -19.92 22.95 1.17
CA VAL A 338 -19.68 23.60 -0.12
C VAL A 338 -18.38 23.05 -0.68
N TYR A 339 -18.44 22.40 -1.82
CA TYR A 339 -17.28 21.76 -2.46
C TYR A 339 -16.42 22.79 -3.16
N LEU A 340 -15.12 22.51 -3.22
CA LEU A 340 -14.15 23.29 -3.97
C LEU A 340 -13.88 22.62 -5.32
N ASP A 341 -14.47 23.16 -6.39
CA ASP A 341 -14.43 22.54 -7.72
C ASP A 341 -13.01 22.39 -8.30
N GLY A 342 -12.07 23.22 -7.84
CA GLY A 342 -10.64 23.12 -8.19
C GLY A 342 -9.90 21.93 -7.57
N ALA A 343 -10.46 21.32 -6.53
CA ALA A 343 -9.85 20.21 -5.79
C ALA A 343 -10.16 18.85 -6.45
N LYS A 344 -9.48 18.56 -7.57
CA LYS A 344 -9.75 17.40 -8.43
C LYS A 344 -9.08 16.12 -7.93
N THR A 345 -7.82 16.22 -7.54
CA THR A 345 -7.02 15.10 -7.03
C THR A 345 -7.40 14.74 -5.61
N TYR A 346 -7.41 15.75 -4.73
CA TYR A 346 -7.77 15.62 -3.32
C TYR A 346 -9.09 16.34 -3.04
N PRO A 347 -10.22 15.62 -3.08
CA PRO A 347 -11.53 16.23 -2.91
C PRO A 347 -11.62 17.05 -1.61
N ALA A 348 -12.12 18.27 -1.72
CA ALA A 348 -12.17 19.20 -0.60
C ALA A 348 -13.51 19.92 -0.52
N TYR A 349 -13.91 20.30 0.70
CA TYR A 349 -15.09 21.13 0.93
C TYR A 349 -14.88 22.07 2.13
N VAL A 350 -15.73 23.10 2.20
CA VAL A 350 -15.85 23.97 3.35
C VAL A 350 -17.24 23.81 3.97
N VAL A 351 -17.32 23.72 5.28
CA VAL A 351 -18.59 23.56 6.00
C VAL A 351 -18.70 24.51 7.18
N PRO A 352 -19.85 25.21 7.35
CA PRO A 352 -20.08 26.02 8.53
C PRO A 352 -20.36 25.15 9.76
N ARG A 353 -19.71 25.47 10.86
CA ARG A 353 -19.91 24.83 12.17
C ARG A 353 -20.21 25.88 13.23
N LYS A 354 -21.12 25.54 14.15
CA LYS A 354 -21.44 26.39 15.29
C LYS A 354 -20.51 26.08 16.45
N THR A 355 -19.90 27.11 17.02
CA THR A 355 -19.12 27.03 18.25
C THR A 355 -19.73 28.05 19.23
N GLY A 356 -20.60 27.58 20.13
CA GLY A 356 -21.45 28.48 20.92
C GLY A 356 -22.39 29.32 20.04
N ALA A 357 -22.30 30.64 20.13
CA ALA A 357 -23.06 31.58 19.31
C ALA A 357 -22.42 31.88 17.93
N GLU A 358 -21.15 31.57 17.75
CA GLU A 358 -20.39 31.86 16.54
C GLU A 358 -20.53 30.77 15.47
N LYS A 359 -20.53 31.19 14.19
CA LYS A 359 -20.36 30.30 13.06
C LYS A 359 -18.92 30.42 12.56
N ARG A 360 -18.19 29.32 12.53
CA ARG A 360 -16.84 29.23 11.96
C ARG A 360 -16.86 28.31 10.74
N LEU A 361 -16.01 28.62 9.77
CA LEU A 361 -15.82 27.78 8.59
C LEU A 361 -14.70 26.77 8.87
N VAL A 362 -14.96 25.52 8.59
CA VAL A 362 -13.97 24.45 8.67
C VAL A 362 -13.76 23.88 7.27
N GLY A 363 -12.50 23.83 6.84
CA GLY A 363 -12.07 23.14 5.64
C GLY A 363 -11.87 21.65 5.90
N TYR A 364 -12.10 20.85 4.88
CA TYR A 364 -11.81 19.42 4.87
C TYR A 364 -11.16 19.03 3.56
N ILE A 365 -10.09 18.24 3.62
CA ILE A 365 -9.39 17.68 2.46
C ILE A 365 -9.22 16.18 2.67
N LEU A 366 -9.64 15.38 1.69
CA LEU A 366 -9.35 13.94 1.66
C LEU A 366 -8.03 13.69 0.92
N VAL A 367 -7.02 13.25 1.64
CA VAL A 367 -5.73 12.79 1.07
C VAL A 367 -5.66 11.28 1.24
N ASP A 368 -6.21 10.55 0.28
CA ASP A 368 -6.35 9.10 0.34
C ASP A 368 -5.14 8.32 -0.20
N THR A 369 -4.22 9.01 -0.87
CA THR A 369 -2.96 8.45 -1.38
C THR A 369 -1.93 9.55 -1.62
N PHE A 370 -0.64 9.20 -1.55
CA PHE A 370 0.46 10.02 -2.05
C PHE A 370 1.00 9.52 -3.40
N SER A 371 0.22 8.67 -4.10
CA SER A 371 0.50 8.21 -5.48
C SER A 371 -0.68 8.49 -6.40
N PRO A 372 -1.08 9.76 -6.58
CA PRO A 372 -2.16 10.10 -7.51
C PRO A 372 -1.76 9.82 -8.96
N VAL A 373 -2.75 9.69 -9.84
CA VAL A 373 -2.53 9.47 -11.29
C VAL A 373 -1.99 10.73 -11.97
N ALA A 374 -2.40 11.92 -11.49
CA ALA A 374 -1.95 13.21 -12.02
C ALA A 374 -0.46 13.44 -11.77
N ALA A 375 0.16 14.26 -12.60
CA ALA A 375 1.58 14.63 -12.44
C ALA A 375 1.83 15.37 -11.12
N GLU A 376 2.97 15.11 -10.48
CA GLU A 376 3.30 15.66 -9.16
C GLU A 376 3.19 17.20 -9.11
N ASP A 377 3.73 17.90 -10.12
CA ASP A 377 3.70 19.37 -10.16
C ASP A 377 2.26 19.90 -10.30
N GLU A 378 1.39 19.21 -11.05
CA GLU A 378 -0.02 19.55 -11.16
C GLU A 378 -0.76 19.38 -9.84
N VAL A 379 -0.46 18.29 -9.12
CA VAL A 379 -1.04 18.00 -7.80
C VAL A 379 -0.61 19.05 -6.77
N ILE A 380 0.65 19.44 -6.77
CA ILE A 380 1.19 20.45 -5.88
C ILE A 380 0.54 21.82 -6.12
N GLU A 381 0.40 22.22 -7.38
CA GLU A 381 -0.24 23.49 -7.71
C GLU A 381 -1.75 23.47 -7.37
N GLU A 382 -2.44 22.36 -7.64
CA GLU A 382 -3.83 22.17 -7.24
C GLU A 382 -4.02 22.25 -5.72
N PHE A 383 -3.16 21.57 -4.96
CA PHE A 383 -3.21 21.58 -3.50
C PHE A 383 -2.99 23.00 -2.95
N LYS A 384 -2.01 23.72 -3.48
CA LYS A 384 -1.73 25.13 -3.15
C LYS A 384 -2.93 26.02 -3.42
N ASN A 385 -3.57 25.89 -4.60
CA ASN A 385 -4.75 26.64 -4.96
C ASN A 385 -5.96 26.30 -4.10
N THR A 386 -6.11 25.04 -3.66
CA THR A 386 -7.14 24.62 -2.72
C THR A 386 -6.96 25.30 -1.36
N LEU A 387 -5.75 25.36 -0.83
CA LEU A 387 -5.45 26.06 0.42
C LEU A 387 -5.74 27.58 0.29
N ALA A 388 -5.29 28.20 -0.78
CA ALA A 388 -5.55 29.63 -1.05
C ALA A 388 -7.06 29.94 -1.15
N SER A 389 -7.82 29.06 -1.81
CA SER A 389 -9.28 29.16 -1.91
C SER A 389 -9.95 29.07 -0.53
N MET A 390 -9.50 28.17 0.33
CA MET A 390 -9.99 28.08 1.70
C MET A 390 -9.69 29.34 2.51
N GLN A 391 -8.48 29.90 2.39
CA GLN A 391 -8.13 31.17 3.07
C GLN A 391 -8.98 32.34 2.58
N SER A 392 -9.21 32.47 1.28
CA SER A 392 -10.06 33.53 0.72
C SER A 392 -11.52 33.46 1.20
N LEU A 393 -11.99 32.28 1.59
CA LEU A 393 -13.28 32.05 2.22
C LEU A 393 -13.28 32.31 3.73
N GLY A 394 -12.13 32.63 4.33
CA GLY A 394 -11.99 32.87 5.76
C GLY A 394 -11.86 31.59 6.60
N VAL A 395 -11.48 30.46 6.00
CA VAL A 395 -11.22 29.21 6.71
C VAL A 395 -9.93 29.34 7.51
N GLN A 396 -9.99 29.11 8.81
CA GLN A 396 -8.84 29.06 9.71
C GLN A 396 -8.60 27.64 10.27
N HIS A 397 -9.62 26.79 10.23
CA HIS A 397 -9.62 25.45 10.80
C HIS A 397 -9.68 24.40 9.67
N LEU A 398 -8.74 23.46 9.64
CA LEU A 398 -8.59 22.48 8.57
C LEU A 398 -8.55 21.07 9.13
N VAL A 399 -9.36 20.17 8.58
CA VAL A 399 -9.27 18.72 8.79
C VAL A 399 -8.67 18.09 7.55
N ILE A 400 -7.55 17.40 7.71
CA ILE A 400 -6.94 16.57 6.66
C ILE A 400 -7.23 15.10 7.01
N ASP A 401 -7.91 14.40 6.12
CA ASP A 401 -8.28 13.00 6.31
C ASP A 401 -7.32 12.11 5.51
N THR A 402 -6.47 11.37 6.22
CA THR A 402 -5.55 10.37 5.65
C THR A 402 -5.89 8.95 6.11
N LEU A 403 -7.12 8.71 6.58
CA LEU A 403 -7.55 7.37 6.97
C LEU A 403 -7.42 6.39 5.80
N ASN A 404 -6.77 5.27 6.04
CA ASN A 404 -6.47 4.22 5.06
C ASN A 404 -5.53 4.65 3.91
N ASN A 405 -4.73 5.70 4.09
CA ASN A 405 -3.73 6.11 3.11
C ASN A 405 -2.47 5.24 3.23
N GLY A 406 -2.22 4.39 2.25
CA GLY A 406 -1.06 3.48 2.23
C GLY A 406 0.28 4.15 1.88
N GLY A 407 0.32 5.47 1.69
CA GLY A 407 1.54 6.20 1.35
C GLY A 407 1.67 6.55 -0.13
N GLY A 408 2.90 6.55 -0.64
CA GLY A 408 3.25 6.90 -2.01
C GLY A 408 4.54 7.74 -2.09
N SER A 409 4.58 8.74 -2.97
CA SER A 409 5.75 9.59 -3.21
C SER A 409 6.17 10.36 -1.95
N LEU A 410 7.40 10.12 -1.52
CA LEU A 410 8.03 10.85 -0.42
C LEU A 410 8.13 12.34 -0.73
N ILE A 411 8.52 12.67 -1.95
CA ILE A 411 8.71 14.06 -2.40
C ILE A 411 7.39 14.81 -2.41
N LEU A 412 6.33 14.20 -2.98
CA LEU A 412 4.99 14.78 -3.00
C LEU A 412 4.49 15.09 -1.58
N GLY A 413 4.57 14.12 -0.68
CA GLY A 413 4.10 14.31 0.69
C GLY A 413 4.90 15.36 1.47
N MET A 414 6.23 15.42 1.29
CA MET A 414 7.08 16.47 1.90
C MET A 414 6.74 17.86 1.34
N LYS A 415 6.53 18.00 0.03
CA LYS A 415 6.09 19.26 -0.60
C LYS A 415 4.72 19.68 -0.08
N MET A 416 3.75 18.75 0.00
CA MET A 416 2.43 19.04 0.55
C MET A 416 2.49 19.49 2.01
N ALA A 417 3.32 18.83 2.83
CA ALA A 417 3.53 19.24 4.22
C ALA A 417 4.12 20.67 4.30
N GLN A 418 5.09 20.99 3.46
CA GLN A 418 5.68 22.35 3.41
C GLN A 418 4.66 23.41 2.98
N LEU A 419 3.71 23.09 2.07
CA LEU A 419 2.66 24.03 1.67
C LEU A 419 1.69 24.41 2.80
N LEU A 420 1.64 23.64 3.88
CA LEU A 420 0.84 23.96 5.07
C LEU A 420 1.53 24.95 6.01
N SER A 421 2.74 25.41 5.70
CA SER A 421 3.53 26.35 6.49
C SER A 421 4.14 27.45 5.63
N SER A 422 4.07 28.70 6.12
CA SER A 422 4.80 29.83 5.53
C SER A 422 6.27 29.89 5.95
N LYS A 423 6.70 29.01 6.85
CA LYS A 423 8.09 28.87 7.31
C LYS A 423 8.62 27.52 6.89
N LYS A 424 9.93 27.44 6.68
CA LYS A 424 10.58 26.17 6.41
C LYS A 424 10.35 25.18 7.54
N ILE A 425 9.83 24.01 7.19
CA ILE A 425 9.61 22.90 8.14
C ILE A 425 10.86 22.05 8.24
N GLU A 426 11.00 21.37 9.36
CA GLU A 426 12.05 20.38 9.55
C GLU A 426 11.55 19.01 9.12
N LEU A 427 12.24 18.39 8.20
CA LEU A 427 11.94 17.05 7.70
C LEU A 427 12.59 15.98 8.58
N PRO A 428 12.01 14.78 8.70
CA PRO A 428 12.66 13.65 9.34
C PRO A 428 13.95 13.30 8.60
N LYS A 429 14.85 12.59 9.28
CA LYS A 429 16.13 12.18 8.71
C LYS A 429 16.01 10.82 8.04
N MET A 430 16.86 10.59 7.04
CA MET A 430 16.96 9.32 6.32
C MET A 430 18.30 8.64 6.63
N GLN A 431 18.26 7.35 6.95
CA GLN A 431 19.44 6.48 7.02
C GLN A 431 19.39 5.45 5.91
N PHE A 432 20.43 5.38 5.11
CA PHE A 432 20.52 4.45 4.00
C PHE A 432 21.27 3.18 4.40
N ARG A 433 20.82 2.03 3.89
CA ARG A 433 21.66 0.84 3.87
C ARG A 433 22.83 1.12 2.93
N LEU A 434 24.07 0.90 3.38
CA LEU A 434 25.27 1.15 2.57
C LEU A 434 25.52 -0.03 1.62
N SER A 435 24.49 -0.35 0.81
CA SER A 435 24.50 -1.37 -0.22
C SER A 435 25.03 -0.82 -1.54
N ASP A 436 25.40 -1.73 -2.45
CA ASP A 436 25.84 -1.32 -3.79
C ASP A 436 24.68 -0.66 -4.56
N SER A 437 23.44 -1.07 -4.33
CA SER A 437 22.24 -0.46 -4.93
C SER A 437 22.18 1.05 -4.73
N TRP A 438 22.38 1.53 -3.49
CA TRP A 438 22.37 2.96 -3.19
C TRP A 438 23.60 3.69 -3.75
N LEU A 439 24.79 3.06 -3.62
CA LEU A 439 26.03 3.67 -4.13
C LEU A 439 25.98 3.84 -5.64
N ASP A 440 25.52 2.83 -6.38
CA ASP A 440 25.33 2.89 -7.82
C ASP A 440 24.28 3.94 -8.23
N GLN A 441 23.25 4.14 -7.42
CA GLN A 441 22.26 5.18 -7.67
C GLN A 441 22.88 6.57 -7.53
N PHE A 442 23.55 6.86 -6.43
CA PHE A 442 24.20 8.16 -6.24
C PHE A 442 25.34 8.39 -7.22
N GLU A 443 26.02 7.34 -7.68
CA GLU A 443 26.99 7.46 -8.76
C GLU A 443 26.31 7.90 -10.06
N ARG A 444 25.21 7.28 -10.45
CA ARG A 444 24.42 7.71 -11.63
C ARG A 444 23.96 9.16 -11.51
N GLU A 445 23.44 9.58 -10.35
CA GLU A 445 23.02 10.95 -10.08
C GLU A 445 24.20 11.94 -10.21
N SER A 446 25.39 11.55 -9.74
CA SER A 446 26.61 12.35 -9.84
C SER A 446 27.07 12.61 -11.28
N LEU A 447 26.68 11.72 -12.19
CA LEU A 447 27.02 11.80 -13.63
C LEU A 447 25.90 12.43 -14.46
N GLN A 448 24.63 12.19 -14.11
CA GLN A 448 23.45 12.47 -14.93
C GLN A 448 22.49 13.52 -14.34
N GLY A 449 22.80 14.09 -13.18
CA GLY A 449 21.99 15.13 -12.56
C GLY A 449 21.69 16.30 -13.51
N SER A 450 20.50 16.90 -13.41
CA SER A 450 20.00 17.89 -14.36
C SER A 450 20.75 19.24 -14.31
N SER A 451 21.45 19.51 -13.20
CA SER A 451 22.28 20.70 -12.99
C SER A 451 23.66 20.36 -12.43
N ASP A 452 24.60 21.27 -12.55
CA ASP A 452 25.94 21.13 -11.96
C ASP A 452 25.86 21.05 -10.42
N ALA A 453 24.95 21.81 -9.82
CA ALA A 453 24.74 21.81 -8.38
C ALA A 453 24.24 20.43 -7.87
N GLU A 454 23.34 19.79 -8.60
CA GLU A 454 22.83 18.46 -8.30
C GLU A 454 23.93 17.40 -8.44
N ARG A 455 24.66 17.43 -9.54
CA ARG A 455 25.78 16.50 -9.75
C ARG A 455 26.84 16.62 -8.67
N GLU A 456 27.17 17.85 -8.27
CA GLU A 456 28.15 18.10 -7.22
C GLU A 456 27.64 17.62 -5.85
N TYR A 457 26.35 17.86 -5.56
CA TYR A 457 25.71 17.38 -4.34
C TYR A 457 25.75 15.85 -4.26
N ALA A 458 25.34 15.16 -5.33
CA ALA A 458 25.37 13.70 -5.41
C ALA A 458 26.78 13.12 -5.26
N ARG A 459 27.82 13.78 -5.84
CA ARG A 459 29.23 13.38 -5.67
C ARG A 459 29.69 13.46 -4.21
N ARG A 460 29.33 14.53 -3.51
CA ARG A 460 29.68 14.70 -2.08
C ARG A 460 29.01 13.64 -1.23
N LEU A 461 27.71 13.43 -1.45
CA LEU A 461 26.96 12.41 -0.73
C LEU A 461 27.54 11.00 -0.98
N LEU A 462 27.79 10.65 -2.25
CA LEU A 462 28.41 9.38 -2.61
C LEU A 462 29.75 9.18 -1.93
N SER A 463 30.64 10.20 -1.96
CA SER A 463 31.94 10.14 -1.30
C SER A 463 31.84 9.91 0.20
N ASP A 464 30.87 10.54 0.85
CA ASP A 464 30.62 10.36 2.29
C ASP A 464 30.09 8.97 2.60
N LEU A 465 29.12 8.46 1.82
CA LEU A 465 28.57 7.11 1.97
C LEU A 465 29.65 6.03 1.75
N ILE A 466 30.50 6.19 0.74
CA ILE A 466 31.64 5.28 0.49
C ILE A 466 32.59 5.28 1.68
N SER A 467 32.91 6.45 2.24
CA SER A 467 33.79 6.57 3.40
C SER A 467 33.24 5.85 4.62
N GLN A 468 31.94 5.99 4.87
CA GLN A 468 31.27 5.28 5.97
C GLN A 468 31.24 3.75 5.76
N LYS A 469 31.01 3.29 4.51
CA LYS A 469 31.07 1.86 4.16
C LYS A 469 32.47 1.30 4.37
N GLN A 470 33.50 2.02 3.94
CA GLN A 470 34.92 1.63 4.13
C GLN A 470 35.32 1.59 5.61
N ALA A 471 34.70 2.44 6.45
CA ALA A 471 34.84 2.40 7.90
C ALA A 471 34.10 1.22 8.56
N GLY A 472 33.42 0.36 7.79
CA GLY A 472 32.71 -0.83 8.27
C GLY A 472 31.26 -0.59 8.67
N SER A 473 30.71 0.60 8.45
CA SER A 473 29.30 0.89 8.72
C SER A 473 28.40 0.15 7.74
N ARG A 474 27.27 -0.38 8.23
CA ARG A 474 26.21 -0.98 7.40
C ARG A 474 25.08 0.00 7.10
N LEU A 475 24.84 0.94 7.99
CA LEU A 475 23.91 2.05 7.83
C LEU A 475 24.68 3.36 7.79
N SER A 476 24.21 4.32 6.99
CA SER A 476 24.75 5.68 6.99
C SER A 476 24.43 6.40 8.31
N ILE A 477 25.08 7.53 8.57
CA ILE A 477 24.55 8.51 9.51
C ILE A 477 23.19 9.00 9.02
N PRO A 478 22.31 9.52 9.90
CA PRO A 478 21.03 10.10 9.48
C PRO A 478 21.23 11.45 8.76
N TYR A 479 20.86 11.51 7.48
CA TYR A 479 20.82 12.75 6.69
C TYR A 479 19.45 13.41 6.79
N SER A 480 19.35 14.75 6.65
CA SER A 480 18.07 15.44 6.53
C SER A 480 17.24 14.85 5.38
N GLY A 481 15.93 14.77 5.52
CA GLY A 481 15.03 14.30 4.45
C GLY A 481 15.16 15.12 3.15
N GLU A 482 15.72 16.34 3.21
CA GLU A 482 16.07 17.13 2.03
C GLU A 482 17.12 16.44 1.12
N VAL A 483 17.84 15.44 1.64
CA VAL A 483 18.78 14.65 0.83
C VAL A 483 18.14 14.02 -0.40
N LEU A 484 16.84 13.75 -0.35
CA LEU A 484 16.08 13.18 -1.46
C LEU A 484 15.67 14.23 -2.50
N SER A 485 15.58 15.51 -2.11
CA SER A 485 15.12 16.59 -2.97
C SER A 485 15.64 17.95 -2.48
N PRO A 486 16.96 18.17 -2.50
CA PRO A 486 17.58 19.31 -1.81
C PRO A 486 17.20 20.68 -2.38
N PHE A 487 16.65 20.73 -3.62
CA PHE A 487 16.39 21.98 -4.32
C PHE A 487 14.90 22.25 -4.62
N THR A 488 13.99 21.37 -4.21
CA THR A 488 12.60 21.43 -4.68
C THR A 488 11.58 21.70 -3.59
N ILE A 489 11.95 21.64 -2.32
CA ILE A 489 11.04 21.92 -1.20
C ILE A 489 11.16 23.39 -0.82
N GLN A 490 10.14 24.18 -1.20
CA GLN A 490 10.11 25.62 -1.00
C GLN A 490 8.98 26.02 -0.05
N GLU A 491 9.20 27.09 0.72
CA GLU A 491 8.20 27.67 1.63
C GLU A 491 6.99 28.18 0.86
N ASN A 492 5.80 28.07 1.48
CA ASN A 492 4.58 28.64 0.92
C ASN A 492 4.42 30.11 1.37
N THR A 493 5.09 31.01 0.68
CA THR A 493 5.01 32.45 0.97
C THR A 493 3.64 33.07 0.71
N ALA A 494 2.75 32.37 0.00
CA ALA A 494 1.37 32.79 -0.25
C ALA A 494 0.41 32.46 0.91
N LEU A 495 0.85 31.68 1.89
CA LEU A 495 0.05 31.35 3.06
C LEU A 495 0.08 32.54 4.04
N GLU A 496 -0.98 33.34 4.07
CA GLU A 496 -1.06 34.55 4.90
C GLU A 496 -1.08 34.25 6.41
N GLN A 497 -1.82 33.21 6.79
CA GLN A 497 -1.91 32.73 8.17
C GLN A 497 -1.90 31.20 8.22
N PRO A 498 -1.28 30.58 9.24
CA PRO A 498 -1.30 29.14 9.39
C PRO A 498 -2.72 28.67 9.72
N PHE A 499 -3.10 27.50 9.15
CA PHE A 499 -4.31 26.80 9.57
C PHE A 499 -4.11 26.15 10.94
N GLU A 500 -5.17 26.09 11.72
CA GLU A 500 -5.27 25.14 12.82
C GLU A 500 -5.68 23.79 12.25
N ILE A 501 -4.77 22.82 12.27
CA ILE A 501 -4.93 21.55 11.56
C ILE A 501 -5.22 20.42 12.53
N VAL A 502 -6.19 19.58 12.16
CA VAL A 502 -6.37 18.21 12.67
C VAL A 502 -6.07 17.24 11.55
N LEU A 503 -5.17 16.30 11.78
CA LEU A 503 -4.89 15.18 10.87
C LEU A 503 -5.53 13.90 11.40
N LEU A 504 -6.36 13.24 10.56
CA LEU A 504 -6.94 11.94 10.86
C LEU A 504 -6.05 10.83 10.32
N VAL A 505 -5.68 9.89 11.19
CA VAL A 505 -4.84 8.72 10.86
C VAL A 505 -5.43 7.43 11.42
N ASN A 506 -5.04 6.29 10.86
CA ASN A 506 -5.35 4.98 11.43
C ASN A 506 -4.21 3.98 11.19
N GLU A 507 -4.39 2.75 11.66
CA GLU A 507 -3.42 1.65 11.56
C GLU A 507 -3.01 1.30 10.12
N MET A 508 -3.74 1.84 9.14
CA MET A 508 -3.44 1.64 7.72
C MET A 508 -2.80 2.85 7.05
N CYS A 509 -2.57 3.93 7.80
CA CYS A 509 -1.71 5.02 7.38
C CYS A 509 -0.26 4.51 7.40
N ALA A 510 0.32 4.31 6.22
CA ALA A 510 1.62 3.65 6.04
C ALA A 510 2.57 4.47 5.18
N SER A 511 3.87 4.20 5.26
CA SER A 511 4.88 4.77 4.36
C SER A 511 4.87 6.32 4.37
N MET A 512 4.67 6.98 3.23
CA MET A 512 4.59 8.45 3.21
C MET A 512 3.48 9.01 4.12
N CYS A 513 2.41 8.26 4.39
CA CYS A 513 1.39 8.68 5.35
C CYS A 513 1.92 8.70 6.79
N ASP A 514 2.71 7.70 7.21
CA ASP A 514 3.45 7.72 8.49
C ASP A 514 4.36 8.96 8.56
N ILE A 515 5.13 9.21 7.49
CA ILE A 515 6.10 10.30 7.41
C ILE A 515 5.39 11.66 7.43
N PHE A 516 4.28 11.80 6.71
CA PHE A 516 3.47 13.02 6.69
C PHE A 516 2.93 13.35 8.09
N ALA A 517 2.40 12.34 8.78
CA ALA A 517 1.94 12.50 10.16
C ALA A 517 3.09 12.89 11.10
N ALA A 518 4.28 12.27 10.92
CA ALA A 518 5.48 12.64 11.68
C ALA A 518 5.89 14.08 11.44
N ILE A 519 5.93 14.53 10.18
CA ILE A 519 6.28 15.92 9.84
C ILE A 519 5.33 16.90 10.53
N LEU A 520 4.03 16.69 10.41
CA LEU A 520 3.05 17.62 10.99
C LEU A 520 3.09 17.62 12.52
N GLN A 521 3.28 16.46 13.17
CA GLN A 521 3.37 16.35 14.62
C GLN A 521 4.67 16.97 15.16
N ASP A 522 5.83 16.62 14.57
CA ASP A 522 7.15 17.06 15.05
C ASP A 522 7.37 18.58 14.85
N ASN A 523 6.73 19.18 13.84
CA ASN A 523 6.72 20.63 13.63
C ASN A 523 5.56 21.34 14.36
N LYS A 524 4.73 20.62 15.12
CA LYS A 524 3.57 21.16 15.86
C LYS A 524 2.55 21.87 14.94
N MET A 525 2.44 21.40 13.71
CA MET A 525 1.56 22.00 12.70
C MET A 525 0.14 21.45 12.79
N ALA A 526 -0.04 20.19 13.24
CA ALA A 526 -1.35 19.57 13.39
C ALA A 526 -1.47 18.84 14.72
N GLN A 527 -2.71 18.61 15.14
CA GLN A 527 -3.06 17.61 16.14
C GLN A 527 -3.46 16.32 15.45
N ILE A 528 -2.82 15.22 15.83
CA ILE A 528 -3.05 13.91 15.22
C ILE A 528 -4.18 13.21 15.98
N LEU A 529 -5.23 12.80 15.29
CA LEU A 529 -6.38 12.08 15.83
C LEU A 529 -6.54 10.72 15.13
N GLY A 530 -6.87 9.69 15.88
CA GLY A 530 -7.16 8.37 15.33
C GLY A 530 -6.52 7.24 16.12
N THR A 531 -6.02 6.23 15.43
CA THR A 531 -5.24 5.14 16.01
C THR A 531 -3.77 5.24 15.56
N ARG A 532 -2.86 4.56 16.23
CA ARG A 532 -1.44 4.52 15.86
C ARG A 532 -1.28 4.13 14.38
N THR A 533 -0.46 4.85 13.65
CA THR A 533 -0.16 4.54 12.24
C THR A 533 0.63 3.25 12.10
N MET A 534 0.75 2.71 10.90
CA MET A 534 1.32 1.38 10.64
C MET A 534 2.76 1.24 11.12
N GLY A 535 3.58 2.28 10.96
CA GLY A 535 5.00 2.20 11.25
C GLY A 535 5.79 1.50 10.14
N ALA A 536 5.42 1.77 8.90
CA ALA A 536 6.14 1.33 7.72
C ALA A 536 7.04 2.48 7.23
N GLY A 537 8.19 2.65 7.87
CA GLY A 537 9.08 3.79 7.63
C GLY A 537 10.32 3.42 6.84
N GLY A 538 10.45 3.94 5.62
CA GLY A 538 11.62 3.73 4.79
C GLY A 538 11.30 3.62 3.30
N ASN A 539 12.35 3.66 2.47
CA ASN A 539 12.22 3.43 1.04
C ASN A 539 12.12 1.94 0.73
N VAL A 540 11.23 1.59 -0.19
CA VAL A 540 10.99 0.21 -0.63
C VAL A 540 11.62 -0.02 -1.99
N VAL A 541 12.36 -1.11 -2.12
CA VAL A 541 12.97 -1.53 -3.38
C VAL A 541 12.48 -2.92 -3.76
N SER A 542 12.16 -3.08 -5.05
CA SER A 542 11.90 -4.39 -5.64
C SER A 542 13.17 -4.91 -6.28
N HIS A 543 13.59 -6.11 -5.87
CA HIS A 543 14.74 -6.79 -6.42
C HIS A 543 14.34 -7.70 -7.58
N ASN A 544 15.35 -8.20 -8.29
CA ASN A 544 15.14 -9.22 -9.30
C ASN A 544 14.48 -10.46 -8.67
N GLN A 545 13.83 -11.26 -9.52
CA GLN A 545 13.20 -12.50 -9.09
C GLN A 545 14.22 -13.53 -8.60
N SER A 546 13.80 -14.38 -7.66
CA SER A 546 14.60 -15.52 -7.25
C SER A 546 14.91 -16.42 -8.46
N PRO A 547 16.12 -17.03 -8.52
CA PRO A 547 16.61 -17.68 -9.74
C PRO A 547 15.76 -18.85 -10.24
N ASN A 548 15.14 -19.62 -9.36
CA ASN A 548 14.44 -20.84 -9.69
C ASN A 548 12.92 -20.75 -9.49
N SER A 549 12.46 -20.19 -8.37
CA SER A 549 11.05 -20.05 -8.05
C SER A 549 10.41 -18.80 -8.64
N HIS A 550 11.21 -17.84 -9.12
CA HIS A 550 10.78 -16.56 -9.68
C HIS A 550 9.87 -15.75 -8.74
N LEU A 551 10.16 -15.82 -7.46
CA LEU A 551 9.55 -14.94 -6.46
C LEU A 551 10.12 -13.54 -6.58
N ASP A 552 9.24 -12.54 -6.67
CA ASP A 552 9.62 -11.14 -6.52
C ASP A 552 9.87 -10.84 -5.05
N LEU A 553 10.99 -10.19 -4.79
CA LEU A 553 11.36 -9.75 -3.46
C LEU A 553 11.25 -8.24 -3.35
N ARG A 554 10.57 -7.78 -2.30
CA ARG A 554 10.55 -6.37 -1.89
C ARG A 554 11.10 -6.25 -0.49
N GLN A 555 11.85 -5.19 -0.25
CA GLN A 555 12.43 -4.93 1.07
C GLN A 555 12.69 -3.44 1.30
N THR A 556 12.83 -3.07 2.56
CA THR A 556 13.11 -1.70 3.01
C THR A 556 14.60 -1.45 2.99
N GLU A 557 15.09 -0.47 2.21
CA GLU A 557 16.52 -0.16 2.06
C GLU A 557 16.96 1.14 2.76
N SER A 558 16.03 1.82 3.43
CA SER A 558 16.35 2.96 4.29
C SER A 558 15.50 2.96 5.54
N LEU A 559 15.91 3.72 6.53
CA LEU A 559 15.15 3.98 7.75
C LEU A 559 14.82 5.47 7.87
N VAL A 560 13.64 5.79 8.33
CA VAL A 560 13.24 7.16 8.63
C VAL A 560 13.31 7.41 10.14
N VAL A 561 14.10 8.43 10.50
CA VAL A 561 14.35 8.85 11.88
C VAL A 561 13.63 10.17 12.15
N ARG A 562 12.80 10.21 13.17
CA ARG A 562 12.06 11.41 13.57
C ARG A 562 12.99 12.51 14.11
N LYS A 563 12.49 13.73 14.10
CA LYS A 563 13.20 14.93 14.59
C LYS A 563 13.66 14.82 16.05
N GLN A 564 12.86 14.21 16.91
CA GLN A 564 13.18 14.12 18.33
C GLN A 564 14.16 12.97 18.58
N PRO A 565 15.46 13.25 18.83
CA PRO A 565 16.39 12.21 19.15
C PRO A 565 16.11 11.75 20.60
N ASN A 566 15.61 10.54 20.75
CA ASN A 566 15.78 9.82 22.00
C ASN A 566 17.23 9.29 22.03
N ALA A 567 17.80 9.21 23.23
CA ALA A 567 19.08 8.55 23.44
C ALA A 567 19.06 7.09 22.95
N ASP A 568 17.87 6.48 22.92
CA ASP A 568 17.58 5.22 22.24
C ASP A 568 17.04 5.52 20.83
N LEU A 569 17.91 5.37 19.82
CA LEU A 569 17.56 5.57 18.41
C LEU A 569 16.38 4.71 17.95
N SER A 570 16.12 3.56 18.60
CA SER A 570 15.00 2.70 18.25
C SER A 570 13.65 3.38 18.45
N LEU A 571 13.54 4.26 19.45
CA LEU A 571 12.31 5.04 19.70
C LEU A 571 12.14 6.22 18.74
N SER A 572 13.17 6.55 17.97
CA SER A 572 13.13 7.64 16.99
C SER A 572 12.81 7.15 15.58
N TYR A 573 12.84 5.85 15.32
CA TYR A 573 12.45 5.29 14.02
C TYR A 573 10.93 5.28 13.85
N ILE A 574 10.48 5.49 12.61
CA ILE A 574 9.08 5.23 12.24
C ILE A 574 8.83 3.73 12.13
N GLU A 575 9.82 2.99 11.61
CA GLU A 575 9.74 1.54 11.38
C GLU A 575 9.32 0.75 12.65
N ASN A 576 8.19 0.04 12.59
CA ASN A 576 7.45 -0.66 13.65
C ASN A 576 6.85 0.21 14.77
N PHE A 577 7.22 1.46 14.89
CA PHE A 577 6.71 2.33 15.96
C PHE A 577 5.52 3.16 15.48
N GLY A 578 5.54 3.62 14.21
CA GLY A 578 4.51 4.50 13.68
C GLY A 578 4.40 5.84 14.42
N ILE A 579 3.29 6.51 14.22
CA ILE A 579 2.97 7.76 14.87
C ILE A 579 1.82 7.52 15.85
N THR A 580 2.07 7.74 17.12
CA THR A 580 1.04 7.71 18.14
C THR A 580 0.21 9.00 18.04
N PRO A 581 -1.13 8.90 17.92
CA PRO A 581 -1.97 10.09 17.86
C PRO A 581 -1.95 10.87 19.16
N ASP A 582 -2.14 12.20 19.08
CA ASP A 582 -2.27 13.06 20.25
C ASP A 582 -3.60 12.83 20.99
N LEU A 583 -4.60 12.36 20.25
CA LEU A 583 -5.88 11.90 20.77
C LEU A 583 -6.32 10.62 20.09
N GLU A 584 -6.42 9.56 20.87
CA GLU A 584 -6.89 8.27 20.37
C GLU A 584 -8.40 8.29 20.12
N ILE A 585 -8.78 7.89 18.90
CA ILE A 585 -10.16 7.67 18.49
C ILE A 585 -10.19 6.35 17.75
N GLN A 586 -11.02 5.41 18.20
CA GLN A 586 -11.14 4.12 17.53
C GLN A 586 -11.70 4.30 16.11
N THR A 587 -10.91 3.90 15.12
CA THR A 587 -11.24 4.04 13.68
C THR A 587 -11.51 2.70 12.99
N GLN A 588 -11.41 1.57 13.73
CA GLN A 588 -11.50 0.21 13.21
C GLN A 588 -12.92 -0.26 12.85
N THR A 589 -13.92 0.59 13.07
CA THR A 589 -15.32 0.30 12.82
C THR A 589 -15.89 1.22 11.75
N MET A 590 -15.34 1.19 10.56
CA MET A 590 -15.60 2.21 9.56
C MET A 590 -16.77 1.87 8.64
N GLY A 591 -17.99 1.82 9.20
CA GLY A 591 -19.20 2.03 8.41
C GLY A 591 -19.49 3.54 8.25
N LYS A 592 -20.37 3.93 7.33
CA LYS A 592 -20.72 5.33 7.01
C LYS A 592 -21.04 6.17 8.27
N THR A 593 -21.77 5.60 9.21
CA THR A 593 -22.11 6.23 10.50
C THR A 593 -20.88 6.53 11.35
N ARG A 594 -19.92 5.62 11.39
CA ARG A 594 -18.69 5.80 12.17
C ARG A 594 -17.76 6.85 11.57
N TYR A 595 -17.67 6.94 10.25
CA TYR A 595 -16.99 8.04 9.59
C TYR A 595 -17.59 9.40 9.98
N GLN A 596 -18.92 9.49 10.07
CA GLN A 596 -19.59 10.71 10.55
C GLN A 596 -19.16 11.08 11.96
N GLU A 597 -19.08 10.11 12.86
CA GLU A 597 -18.65 10.33 14.24
C GLU A 597 -17.18 10.79 14.31
N VAL A 598 -16.28 10.12 13.60
CA VAL A 598 -14.84 10.46 13.58
C VAL A 598 -14.64 11.86 13.00
N ILE A 599 -15.26 12.18 11.88
CA ILE A 599 -15.18 13.50 11.25
C ILE A 599 -15.83 14.56 12.14
N SER A 600 -16.96 14.27 12.80
CA SER A 600 -17.59 15.21 13.74
C SER A 600 -16.67 15.51 14.92
N LYS A 601 -16.03 14.48 15.49
CA LYS A 601 -15.03 14.67 16.55
C LYS A 601 -13.83 15.49 16.08
N ALA A 602 -13.36 15.30 14.84
CA ALA A 602 -12.30 16.10 14.26
C ALA A 602 -12.71 17.57 14.13
N PHE A 603 -13.92 17.86 13.66
CA PHE A 603 -14.45 19.22 13.60
C PHE A 603 -14.60 19.86 14.97
N GLU A 604 -15.13 19.12 15.96
CA GLU A 604 -15.22 19.62 17.33
C GLU A 604 -13.84 19.92 17.91
N ARG A 605 -12.86 19.10 17.59
CA ARG A 605 -11.51 19.24 18.14
C ARG A 605 -10.76 20.43 17.55
N VAL A 606 -10.83 20.61 16.23
CA VAL A 606 -10.17 21.74 15.57
C VAL A 606 -10.77 23.08 16.00
N LEU A 607 -12.05 23.11 16.39
CA LEU A 607 -12.74 24.32 16.85
C LEU A 607 -12.52 24.63 18.34
N LYS A 608 -11.95 23.70 19.11
CA LYS A 608 -11.67 23.90 20.56
C LYS A 608 -10.30 24.53 20.81
N LYS A 609 -9.49 24.69 19.78
CA LYS A 609 -8.24 25.45 19.84
C LYS A 609 -8.53 26.94 19.62
#